data_419f80cb7774d2d231b7cc8544cde575
#
_entry.id   419f80cb7774d2d231b7cc8544cde575
#
_cell.length_a   1.000
_cell.length_b   1.000
_cell.length_c   1.000
_cell.angle_alpha   90.00
_cell.angle_beta   90.00
_cell.angle_gamma   90.00
#
_symmetry.space_group_name_H-M   'P 1'
#
loop_
_entity.id
_entity.type
_entity.pdbx_description
1 polymer ?
#
loop_
_entity_poly.entity_id
_entity_poly.type
_entity_poly.pdbx_seq_one_letter_code
_entity_poly.pdbx_strand_id
1 'polypeptide(L)'
;EVRVILESGEDYSENIFPEKLPLRMIYEDEDILILDKPAGMPVHPSKGHIRDSLANGVVGYYAEKGLKFTFRCVNRLDKDTSGLVAVAKNAYTHHKLTEQMNTGELKRTYLALAEGIVTPSEGTVETDIRRIPGRATIKREVCPDGQGEKAITQYRVLERINGRSLLKIQL
;
A
#
# COMPACT_ATOMS: atom_id res chain seq x y z
N GLU A 1 31.94 -18.68 -15.85
CA GLU A 1 30.63 -18.00 -15.69
C GLU A 1 29.68 -19.04 -15.11
N VAL A 2 29.18 -18.80 -13.90
CA VAL A 2 28.19 -19.67 -13.26
C VAL A 2 26.83 -19.05 -13.55
N ARG A 3 26.01 -19.69 -14.36
CA ARG A 3 24.63 -19.27 -14.61
C ARG A 3 23.72 -19.98 -13.61
N VAL A 4 23.25 -19.26 -12.63
CA VAL A 4 22.23 -19.76 -11.70
C VAL A 4 20.87 -19.52 -12.33
N ILE A 5 20.20 -20.60 -12.75
CA ILE A 5 18.80 -20.53 -13.18
C ILE A 5 17.99 -20.80 -11.91
N LEU A 6 17.36 -19.75 -11.38
CA LEU A 6 16.36 -19.92 -10.34
C LEU A 6 15.07 -20.34 -11.06
N GLU A 7 14.74 -21.62 -11.03
CA GLU A 7 13.38 -22.03 -11.32
C GLU A 7 12.50 -21.47 -10.19
N SER A 8 11.71 -20.47 -10.53
CA SER A 8 10.68 -19.97 -9.61
C SER A 8 9.57 -21.02 -9.55
N GLY A 9 9.71 -22.02 -8.69
CA GLY A 9 8.60 -22.87 -8.23
C GLY A 9 7.63 -22.08 -7.35
N GLU A 10 7.43 -20.81 -7.69
CA GLU A 10 6.54 -19.93 -6.94
C GLU A 10 5.10 -20.25 -7.30
N ASP A 11 4.34 -20.65 -6.29
CA ASP A 11 2.90 -20.74 -6.38
C ASP A 11 2.37 -19.36 -6.79
N TYR A 12 1.81 -19.26 -8.00
CA TYR A 12 1.12 -18.04 -8.40
C TYR A 12 -0.12 -17.87 -7.52
N SER A 13 -0.64 -16.66 -7.43
CA SER A 13 -1.76 -16.30 -6.53
C SER A 13 -3.05 -17.02 -6.93
N GLU A 14 -3.15 -18.32 -6.65
CA GLU A 14 -4.30 -19.19 -6.98
C GLU A 14 -5.62 -18.68 -6.42
N ASN A 15 -5.55 -17.91 -5.32
CA ASN A 15 -6.72 -17.35 -4.66
C ASN A 15 -7.14 -15.97 -5.17
N ILE A 16 -6.45 -15.42 -6.19
CA ILE A 16 -6.77 -14.12 -6.80
C ILE A 16 -7.32 -14.38 -8.20
N PHE A 17 -8.62 -14.15 -8.38
CA PHE A 17 -9.25 -14.31 -9.69
C PHE A 17 -8.74 -13.23 -10.66
N PRO A 18 -8.25 -13.61 -11.86
CA PRO A 18 -7.87 -12.65 -12.88
C PRO A 18 -9.11 -11.89 -13.38
N GLU A 19 -9.02 -10.58 -13.46
CA GLU A 19 -10.09 -9.70 -13.96
C GLU A 19 -9.53 -8.65 -14.91
N LYS A 20 -10.28 -8.36 -15.96
CA LYS A 20 -9.96 -7.26 -16.86
C LYS A 20 -10.46 -5.96 -16.27
N LEU A 21 -9.62 -5.30 -15.49
CA LEU A 21 -9.90 -4.01 -14.88
C LEU A 21 -9.04 -2.90 -15.51
N PRO A 22 -9.52 -1.66 -15.57
CA PRO A 22 -8.70 -0.54 -16.02
C PRO A 22 -7.57 -0.29 -15.00
N LEU A 23 -6.32 -0.46 -15.43
CA LEU A 23 -5.14 -0.20 -14.62
C LEU A 23 -4.45 1.05 -15.13
N ARG A 24 -4.18 2.00 -14.22
CA ARG A 24 -3.34 3.16 -14.52
C ARG A 24 -1.90 2.82 -14.15
N MET A 25 -1.16 2.29 -15.14
CA MET A 25 0.26 1.98 -14.98
C MET A 25 1.09 3.26 -15.10
N ILE A 26 1.93 3.52 -14.12
CA ILE A 26 2.83 4.67 -14.07
C ILE A 26 4.23 4.26 -14.54
N TYR A 27 4.66 3.05 -14.17
CA TYR A 27 5.95 2.50 -14.54
C TYR A 27 5.90 0.97 -14.53
N GLU A 28 6.60 0.32 -15.44
CA GLU A 28 6.83 -1.11 -15.45
C GLU A 28 8.20 -1.40 -16.06
N ASP A 29 8.98 -2.27 -15.39
CA ASP A 29 10.20 -2.88 -15.91
C ASP A 29 10.22 -4.40 -15.63
N GLU A 30 11.40 -5.02 -15.61
CA GLU A 30 11.55 -6.46 -15.35
C GLU A 30 11.27 -6.82 -13.89
N ASP A 31 11.44 -5.89 -12.96
CA ASP A 31 11.43 -6.12 -11.52
C ASP A 31 10.23 -5.52 -10.79
N ILE A 32 9.72 -4.38 -11.25
CA ILE A 32 8.67 -3.64 -10.56
C ILE A 32 7.56 -3.18 -11.50
N LEU A 33 6.38 -3.02 -10.92
CA LEU A 33 5.21 -2.39 -11.53
C LEU A 33 4.66 -1.34 -10.56
N ILE A 34 4.56 -0.09 -11.00
CA ILE A 34 3.98 1.01 -10.24
C ILE A 34 2.64 1.39 -10.83
N LEU A 35 1.62 1.37 -9.99
CA LEU A 35 0.24 1.66 -10.37
C LEU A 35 -0.29 2.86 -9.59
N ASP A 36 -1.10 3.68 -10.23
CA ASP A 36 -1.91 4.70 -9.57
C ASP A 36 -3.29 4.11 -9.28
N LYS A 37 -3.51 3.70 -8.04
CA LYS A 37 -4.76 3.10 -7.58
C LYS A 37 -5.84 4.19 -7.42
N PRO A 38 -7.01 4.05 -8.02
CA PRO A 38 -8.13 4.96 -7.75
C PRO A 38 -8.68 4.78 -6.33
N ALA A 39 -9.36 5.80 -5.81
CA ALA A 39 -10.19 5.67 -4.63
C ALA A 39 -11.35 4.70 -4.89
N GLY A 40 -11.85 4.03 -3.86
CA GLY A 40 -12.94 3.04 -3.96
C GLY A 40 -12.48 1.62 -4.32
N MET A 41 -11.23 1.43 -4.75
CA MET A 41 -10.66 0.13 -5.11
C MET A 41 -9.79 -0.41 -3.96
N PRO A 42 -10.03 -1.62 -3.42
CA PRO A 42 -9.11 -2.25 -2.48
C PRO A 42 -7.85 -2.75 -3.18
N VAL A 43 -6.73 -2.85 -2.46
CA VAL A 43 -5.48 -3.40 -3.01
C VAL A 43 -5.57 -4.91 -3.16
N HIS A 44 -6.11 -5.61 -2.16
CA HIS A 44 -6.26 -7.07 -2.14
C HIS A 44 -7.72 -7.48 -2.01
N PRO A 45 -8.08 -8.67 -2.51
CA PRO A 45 -9.33 -9.32 -2.14
C PRO A 45 -9.44 -9.47 -0.61
N SER A 46 -10.65 -9.43 -0.10
CA SER A 46 -10.93 -9.63 1.32
C SER A 46 -12.18 -10.50 1.50
N LYS A 47 -12.41 -10.98 2.73
CA LYS A 47 -13.59 -11.79 3.05
C LYS A 47 -14.88 -11.02 2.70
N GLY A 48 -15.67 -11.57 1.79
CA GLY A 48 -16.89 -10.92 1.27
C GLY A 48 -16.68 -9.91 0.13
N HIS A 49 -15.42 -9.70 -0.31
CA HIS A 49 -15.07 -8.84 -1.45
C HIS A 49 -13.87 -9.43 -2.20
N ILE A 50 -14.15 -10.48 -2.98
CA ILE A 50 -13.11 -11.30 -3.63
C ILE A 50 -12.74 -10.81 -5.04
N ARG A 51 -13.43 -9.80 -5.54
CA ARG A 51 -13.30 -9.21 -6.88
C ARG A 51 -13.07 -7.71 -6.81
N ASP A 52 -12.83 -7.09 -7.96
CA ASP A 52 -12.69 -5.63 -8.14
C ASP A 52 -11.53 -5.03 -7.32
N SER A 53 -10.50 -5.81 -6.99
CA SER A 53 -9.30 -5.31 -6.33
C SER A 53 -8.19 -5.03 -7.35
N LEU A 54 -7.20 -4.21 -6.94
CA LEU A 54 -6.01 -3.96 -7.74
C LEU A 54 -5.29 -5.28 -8.08
N ALA A 55 -5.23 -6.21 -7.13
CA ALA A 55 -4.63 -7.53 -7.33
C ALA A 55 -5.35 -8.34 -8.41
N ASN A 56 -6.70 -8.34 -8.45
CA ASN A 56 -7.47 -9.00 -9.51
C ASN A 56 -7.12 -8.42 -10.89
N GLY A 57 -7.04 -7.09 -10.99
CA GLY A 57 -6.68 -6.41 -12.23
C GLY A 57 -5.25 -6.73 -12.69
N VAL A 58 -4.27 -6.72 -11.77
CA VAL A 58 -2.87 -7.03 -12.11
C VAL A 58 -2.72 -8.48 -12.55
N VAL A 59 -3.31 -9.42 -11.83
CA VAL A 59 -3.28 -10.84 -12.24
C VAL A 59 -3.97 -11.02 -13.60
N GLY A 60 -5.08 -10.32 -13.85
CA GLY A 60 -5.76 -10.31 -15.15
C GLY A 60 -4.90 -9.75 -16.28
N TYR A 61 -4.18 -8.65 -16.05
CA TYR A 61 -3.25 -8.05 -17.02
C TYR A 61 -2.16 -9.03 -17.47
N TYR A 62 -1.56 -9.78 -16.54
CA TYR A 62 -0.58 -10.79 -16.90
C TYR A 62 -1.20 -12.03 -17.52
N ALA A 63 -2.39 -12.44 -17.07
CA ALA A 63 -3.13 -13.56 -17.67
C ALA A 63 -3.50 -13.31 -19.15
N GLU A 64 -3.89 -12.07 -19.52
CA GLU A 64 -4.13 -11.70 -20.93
C GLU A 64 -2.86 -11.82 -21.79
N LYS A 65 -1.68 -11.73 -21.19
CA LYS A 65 -0.38 -11.95 -21.86
C LYS A 65 0.06 -13.42 -21.86
N GLY A 66 -0.75 -14.35 -21.33
CA GLY A 66 -0.41 -15.75 -21.17
C GLY A 66 0.61 -16.04 -20.06
N LEU A 67 0.82 -15.10 -19.15
CA LEU A 67 1.79 -15.19 -18.07
C LEU A 67 1.10 -15.48 -16.73
N LYS A 68 1.70 -16.36 -15.95
CA LYS A 68 1.33 -16.56 -14.54
C LYS A 68 1.99 -15.46 -13.70
N PHE A 69 1.27 -14.90 -12.74
CA PHE A 69 1.77 -13.81 -11.93
C PHE A 69 1.39 -13.98 -10.46
N THR A 70 2.36 -13.81 -9.57
CA THR A 70 2.12 -13.73 -8.13
C THR A 70 2.09 -12.27 -7.71
N PHE A 71 0.95 -11.82 -7.18
CA PHE A 71 0.78 -10.43 -6.77
C PHE A 71 1.51 -10.16 -5.45
N ARG A 72 2.61 -9.42 -5.51
CA ARG A 72 3.45 -9.04 -4.36
C ARG A 72 3.46 -7.53 -4.20
N CYS A 73 2.49 -6.96 -3.50
CA CYS A 73 2.50 -5.53 -3.25
C CYS A 73 3.50 -5.18 -2.14
N VAL A 74 4.31 -4.17 -2.40
CA VAL A 74 5.31 -3.64 -1.46
C VAL A 74 4.65 -2.74 -0.42
N ASN A 75 3.70 -1.91 -0.85
CA ASN A 75 2.92 -1.04 0.04
C ASN A 75 1.42 -1.22 -0.22
N ARG A 76 0.62 -0.89 0.78
CA ARG A 76 -0.84 -0.93 0.66
C ARG A 76 -1.42 0.45 0.89
N LEU A 77 -2.53 0.70 0.21
CA LEU A 77 -3.41 1.85 0.44
C LEU A 77 -4.79 1.32 0.87
N ASP A 78 -5.47 2.07 1.69
CA ASP A 78 -6.85 1.77 2.03
C ASP A 78 -7.76 1.89 0.80
N LYS A 79 -8.96 1.31 0.87
CA LYS A 79 -9.90 1.29 -0.24
C LYS A 79 -10.13 2.68 -0.84
N ASP A 80 -10.38 3.66 0.01
CA ASP A 80 -10.73 5.02 -0.40
C ASP A 80 -9.53 5.97 -0.53
N THR A 81 -8.32 5.48 -0.25
CA THR A 81 -7.07 6.20 -0.51
C THR A 81 -6.63 5.95 -1.95
N SER A 82 -6.40 7.00 -2.71
CA SER A 82 -5.81 6.95 -4.06
C SER A 82 -4.30 7.15 -4.01
N GLY A 83 -3.60 6.75 -5.09
CA GLY A 83 -2.18 6.99 -5.27
C GLY A 83 -1.35 5.75 -5.56
N LEU A 84 -0.04 5.85 -5.39
CA LEU A 84 0.92 4.88 -5.90
C LEU A 84 0.97 3.60 -5.06
N VAL A 85 0.86 2.48 -5.76
CA VAL A 85 1.11 1.14 -5.24
C VAL A 85 2.23 0.51 -6.04
N ALA A 86 3.28 0.08 -5.33
CA ALA A 86 4.39 -0.66 -5.89
C ALA A 86 4.13 -2.17 -5.77
N VAL A 87 4.29 -2.88 -6.87
CA VAL A 87 4.17 -4.34 -6.96
C VAL A 87 5.50 -4.89 -7.45
N ALA A 88 6.09 -5.80 -6.70
CA ALA A 88 7.29 -6.51 -7.11
C ALA A 88 6.93 -7.69 -8.02
N LYS A 89 7.68 -7.85 -9.11
CA LYS A 89 7.43 -8.91 -10.10
C LYS A 89 8.08 -10.24 -9.73
N ASN A 90 8.99 -10.23 -8.75
CA ASN A 90 9.65 -11.42 -8.22
C ASN A 90 9.87 -11.31 -6.69
N ALA A 91 10.18 -12.43 -6.04
CA ALA A 91 10.35 -12.51 -4.60
C ALA A 91 11.59 -11.73 -4.10
N TYR A 92 12.68 -11.71 -4.87
CA TYR A 92 13.89 -10.99 -4.51
C TYR A 92 13.63 -9.48 -4.43
N THR A 93 13.01 -8.91 -5.46
CA THR A 93 12.64 -7.50 -5.50
C THR A 93 11.66 -7.14 -4.38
N HIS A 94 10.67 -8.01 -4.10
CA HIS A 94 9.76 -7.81 -2.98
C HIS A 94 10.49 -7.73 -1.64
N HIS A 95 11.44 -8.66 -1.41
CA HIS A 95 12.25 -8.67 -0.19
C HIS A 95 13.08 -7.38 -0.07
N LYS A 96 13.77 -6.97 -1.14
CA LYS A 96 14.61 -5.77 -1.15
C LYS A 96 13.82 -4.48 -0.91
N LEU A 97 12.70 -4.30 -1.58
CA LEU A 97 11.85 -3.13 -1.37
C LEU A 97 11.21 -3.10 0.02
N THR A 98 10.86 -4.27 0.57
CA THR A 98 10.38 -4.38 1.96
C THR A 98 11.46 -4.02 2.97
N GLU A 99 12.70 -4.45 2.73
CA GLU A 99 13.87 -4.07 3.55
C GLU A 99 14.06 -2.54 3.54
N GLN A 100 14.05 -1.91 2.37
CA GLN A 100 14.16 -0.45 2.23
C GLN A 100 13.01 0.31 2.92
N MET A 101 11.79 -0.24 2.91
CA MET A 101 10.69 0.34 3.68
C MET A 101 10.92 0.25 5.19
N ASN A 102 11.44 -0.88 5.66
CA ASN A 102 11.69 -1.09 7.10
C ASN A 102 12.87 -0.24 7.60
N THR A 103 13.86 0.03 6.77
CA THR A 103 15.00 0.91 7.10
C THR A 103 14.69 2.40 6.88
N GLY A 104 13.53 2.73 6.31
CA GLY A 104 13.13 4.11 6.02
C GLY A 104 13.83 4.73 4.79
N GLU A 105 14.53 3.92 3.99
CA GLU A 105 15.09 4.36 2.70
C GLU A 105 13.98 4.60 1.68
N LEU A 106 13.01 3.69 1.61
CA LEU A 106 11.78 3.87 0.83
C LEU A 106 10.71 4.51 1.69
N LYS A 107 10.42 5.78 1.44
CA LYS A 107 9.47 6.59 2.21
C LYS A 107 8.13 6.73 1.53
N ARG A 108 7.07 6.66 2.32
CA ARG A 108 5.70 6.87 1.87
C ARG A 108 5.28 8.30 2.21
N THR A 109 4.94 9.07 1.18
CA THR A 109 4.46 10.44 1.33
C THR A 109 3.02 10.54 0.84
N TYR A 110 2.18 11.22 1.63
CA TYR A 110 0.77 11.42 1.33
C TYR A 110 0.41 12.89 1.32
N LEU A 111 -0.63 13.22 0.58
CA LEU A 111 -1.38 14.46 0.74
C LEU A 111 -2.69 14.16 1.45
N ALA A 112 -3.03 14.93 2.47
CA ALA A 112 -4.28 14.79 3.19
C ALA A 112 -4.93 16.15 3.40
N LEU A 113 -6.24 16.21 3.19
CA LEU A 113 -7.05 17.36 3.53
C LEU A 113 -7.69 17.11 4.90
N ALA A 114 -7.24 17.84 5.93
CA ALA A 114 -7.80 17.76 7.26
C ALA A 114 -8.86 18.85 7.46
N GLU A 115 -9.93 18.52 8.17
CA GLU A 115 -10.88 19.52 8.67
C GLU A 115 -10.25 20.29 9.84
N GLY A 116 -10.49 21.58 9.89
CA GLY A 116 -9.89 22.47 10.89
C GLY A 116 -8.53 23.05 10.48
N ILE A 117 -8.06 23.97 11.31
CA ILE A 117 -6.78 24.64 11.15
C ILE A 117 -5.74 23.93 12.01
N VAL A 118 -4.90 23.14 11.38
CA VAL A 118 -3.83 22.40 12.05
C VAL A 118 -2.70 23.35 12.45
N THR A 119 -2.37 23.36 13.74
CA THR A 119 -1.24 24.11 14.33
C THR A 119 -0.48 23.20 15.29
N PRO A 120 0.87 23.29 15.34
CA PRO A 120 1.77 24.12 14.51
C PRO A 120 1.81 23.71 13.04
N SER A 121 2.58 24.43 12.20
CA SER A 121 2.66 24.16 10.76
C SER A 121 3.41 22.88 10.42
N GLU A 122 4.16 22.31 11.32
CA GLU A 122 4.80 21.02 11.21
C GLU A 122 4.91 20.34 12.56
N GLY A 123 4.99 19.02 12.57
CA GLY A 123 5.09 18.27 13.81
C GLY A 123 5.19 16.77 13.57
N THR A 124 5.37 16.05 14.67
CA THR A 124 5.35 14.59 14.72
C THR A 124 4.28 14.15 15.72
N VAL A 125 3.40 13.27 15.28
CA VAL A 125 2.46 12.55 16.15
C VAL A 125 3.02 11.17 16.36
N GLU A 126 3.29 10.82 17.62
CA GLU A 126 3.81 9.52 18.01
C GLU A 126 2.87 8.93 19.06
N THR A 127 2.36 7.73 18.82
CA THR A 127 1.41 7.05 19.69
C THR A 127 1.39 5.56 19.41
N ASP A 128 0.92 4.78 20.37
CA ASP A 128 0.63 3.37 20.15
C ASP A 128 -0.80 3.20 19.64
N ILE A 129 -0.98 2.31 18.66
CA ILE A 129 -2.29 1.94 18.12
C ILE A 129 -2.47 0.43 18.19
N ARG A 130 -3.69 -0.01 18.50
CA ARG A 130 -4.05 -1.43 18.55
C ARG A 130 -5.41 -1.70 17.90
N ARG A 131 -5.69 -2.95 17.60
CA ARG A 131 -7.05 -3.36 17.23
C ARG A 131 -7.97 -3.25 18.44
N ILE A 132 -9.21 -2.80 18.24
CA ILE A 132 -10.20 -2.73 19.32
C ILE A 132 -10.47 -4.15 19.87
N PRO A 133 -10.20 -4.43 21.16
CA PRO A 133 -10.39 -5.74 21.75
C PRO A 133 -11.85 -6.20 21.69
N GLY A 134 -12.07 -7.50 21.51
CA GLY A 134 -13.39 -8.13 21.57
C GLY A 134 -14.34 -7.83 20.39
N ARG A 135 -13.88 -7.14 19.36
CA ARG A 135 -14.65 -6.89 18.14
C ARG A 135 -13.94 -7.47 16.91
N ALA A 136 -14.69 -8.18 16.08
CA ALA A 136 -14.26 -8.62 14.75
C ALA A 136 -14.23 -7.41 13.79
N THR A 137 -13.43 -6.39 14.10
CA THR A 137 -13.31 -5.16 13.33
C THR A 137 -11.86 -4.92 12.92
N ILE A 138 -11.69 -4.30 11.76
CA ILE A 138 -10.37 -3.82 11.29
C ILE A 138 -10.00 -2.46 11.90
N LYS A 139 -10.91 -1.83 12.65
CA LYS A 139 -10.68 -0.52 13.29
C LYS A 139 -9.59 -0.62 14.36
N ARG A 140 -8.77 0.40 14.40
CA ARG A 140 -7.74 0.59 15.43
C ARG A 140 -8.12 1.74 16.34
N GLU A 141 -7.59 1.73 17.54
CA GLU A 141 -7.70 2.80 18.55
C GLU A 141 -6.31 3.19 19.04
N VAL A 142 -6.18 4.41 19.50
CA VAL A 142 -5.01 4.85 20.26
C VAL A 142 -5.06 4.17 21.63
N CYS A 143 -3.93 3.67 22.09
CA CYS A 143 -3.81 3.03 23.39
C CYS A 143 -2.59 3.57 24.16
N PRO A 144 -2.50 3.31 25.48
CA PRO A 144 -1.32 3.69 26.25
C PRO A 144 -0.04 3.06 25.73
N ASP A 145 1.08 3.75 25.93
CA ASP A 145 2.40 3.31 25.49
C ASP A 145 2.71 1.87 25.97
N GLY A 146 3.27 1.08 25.05
CA GLY A 146 3.60 -0.33 25.28
C GLY A 146 2.42 -1.29 25.17
N GLN A 147 1.19 -0.82 24.86
CA GLN A 147 -0.01 -1.66 24.70
C GLN A 147 -0.43 -1.84 23.24
N GLY A 148 0.34 -1.34 22.30
CA GLY A 148 0.05 -1.42 20.88
C GLY A 148 1.30 -1.45 20.01
N GLU A 149 1.08 -1.23 18.72
CA GLU A 149 2.14 -1.03 17.73
C GLU A 149 2.46 0.47 17.67
N LYS A 150 3.72 0.82 17.76
CA LYS A 150 4.16 2.21 17.64
C LYS A 150 3.84 2.76 16.26
N ALA A 151 3.16 3.89 16.23
CA ALA A 151 2.83 4.62 15.02
C ALA A 151 3.42 6.02 15.07
N ILE A 152 4.17 6.39 14.04
CA ILE A 152 4.81 7.69 13.91
C ILE A 152 4.32 8.35 12.63
N THR A 153 3.78 9.54 12.75
CA THR A 153 3.30 10.34 11.62
C THR A 153 3.95 11.71 11.67
N GLN A 154 4.76 12.04 10.68
CA GLN A 154 5.31 13.39 10.50
C GLN A 154 4.40 14.16 9.54
N TYR A 155 4.13 15.42 9.84
CA TYR A 155 3.32 16.26 8.96
C TYR A 155 3.91 17.65 8.77
N ARG A 156 3.58 18.23 7.62
CA ARG A 156 3.78 19.64 7.31
C ARG A 156 2.54 20.19 6.66
N VAL A 157 2.03 21.32 7.17
CA VAL A 157 0.93 22.06 6.57
C VAL A 157 1.45 22.77 5.33
N LEU A 158 0.86 22.46 4.17
CA LEU A 158 1.16 23.11 2.90
C LEU A 158 0.32 24.38 2.72
N GLU A 159 -0.97 24.29 3.08
CA GLU A 159 -1.93 25.36 2.89
C GLU A 159 -3.04 25.30 3.94
N ARG A 160 -3.61 26.45 4.28
CA ARG A 160 -4.83 26.58 5.09
C ARG A 160 -5.84 27.40 4.34
N ILE A 161 -7.00 26.82 4.05
CA ILE A 161 -8.04 27.46 3.25
C ILE A 161 -9.43 27.02 3.72
N ASN A 162 -10.34 27.96 3.87
CA ASN A 162 -11.75 27.70 4.20
C ASN A 162 -11.95 26.77 5.41
N GLY A 163 -11.19 26.98 6.50
CA GLY A 163 -11.30 26.17 7.70
C GLY A 163 -10.71 24.76 7.59
N ARG A 164 -9.91 24.49 6.57
CA ARG A 164 -9.23 23.20 6.31
C ARG A 164 -7.73 23.40 6.18
N SER A 165 -7.00 22.32 6.35
CA SER A 165 -5.54 22.30 6.20
C SER A 165 -5.13 21.21 5.21
N LEU A 166 -4.39 21.57 4.15
CA LEU A 166 -3.72 20.62 3.28
C LEU A 166 -2.38 20.22 3.90
N LEU A 167 -2.20 18.93 4.12
CA LEU A 167 -1.02 18.38 4.79
C LEU A 167 -0.21 17.53 3.85
N LYS A 168 1.12 17.65 3.91
CA LYS A 168 2.05 16.61 3.49
C LYS A 168 2.34 15.74 4.69
N ILE A 169 2.12 14.42 4.55
CA ILE A 169 2.26 13.43 5.61
C ILE A 169 3.31 12.39 5.20
N GLN A 170 4.12 11.99 6.16
CA GLN A 170 5.09 10.89 6.03
C GLN A 170 4.91 9.92 7.19
N LEU A 171 4.83 8.62 6.86
CA LEU A 171 4.65 7.49 7.77
C LEU A 171 5.92 6.66 7.84
#